data_c0af0627e53476ab01ace260ced290c1
#
_entry.id   c0af0627e53476ab01ace260ced290c1
#
_cell.length_a   1.000
_cell.length_b   1.000
_cell.length_c   1.000
_cell.angle_alpha   90.00
_cell.angle_beta   90.00
_cell.angle_gamma   90.00
#
_symmetry.space_group_name_H-M   'P 1'
#
loop_
_entity.id
_entity.type
_entity.pdbx_description
1 polymer ?
#
loop_
_entity_poly.entity_id
_entity_poly.type
_entity_poly.pdbx_seq_one_letter_code
_entity_poly.pdbx_strand_id
1 'polypeptide(L)'
;AKSALKDAVVAGLLNAENSFSVSRKELGKTLINPASSITDTEAESYFDNTIEAKYTAEPLKTTMTQKYFALWGASGEATESYNDVRRMKGLGENFIELKNPNSFPLRCPYGNSDTTTNAEVKAAYGNGQYVYSENVWWAGGSR
;
A
#
# COMPACT_ATOMS: atom_id res chain seq x y z
N ALA A 1 -0.23 -21.41 -6.26
CA ALA A 1 0.14 -20.15 -5.59
C ALA A 1 1.07 -19.30 -6.48
N LYS A 2 2.24 -19.81 -6.92
CA LYS A 2 3.21 -19.06 -7.76
C LYS A 2 2.57 -18.60 -9.10
N SER A 3 1.87 -19.49 -9.78
CA SER A 3 1.16 -19.15 -11.03
C SER A 3 0.15 -18.02 -10.81
N ALA A 4 -0.66 -18.09 -9.78
CA ALA A 4 -1.63 -17.04 -9.48
C ALA A 4 -0.95 -15.68 -9.19
N LEU A 5 0.22 -15.67 -8.54
CA LEU A 5 0.98 -14.43 -8.38
C LEU A 5 1.52 -13.92 -9.71
N LYS A 6 2.02 -14.79 -10.58
CA LYS A 6 2.46 -14.40 -11.93
C LYS A 6 1.32 -13.77 -12.71
N ASP A 7 0.17 -14.43 -12.75
CA ASP A 7 -1.01 -13.94 -13.45
C ASP A 7 -1.45 -12.56 -12.92
N ALA A 8 -1.43 -12.39 -11.59
CA ALA A 8 -1.78 -11.12 -10.95
C ALA A 8 -0.79 -9.99 -11.27
N VAL A 9 0.51 -10.28 -11.28
CA VAL A 9 1.56 -9.28 -11.61
C VAL A 9 1.46 -8.87 -13.07
N VAL A 10 1.30 -9.82 -13.99
CA VAL A 10 1.12 -9.56 -15.42
C VAL A 10 -0.13 -8.72 -15.65
N ALA A 11 -1.28 -9.14 -15.11
CA ALA A 11 -2.53 -8.40 -15.22
C ALA A 11 -2.43 -6.98 -14.62
N GLY A 12 -1.72 -6.81 -13.50
CA GLY A 12 -1.50 -5.52 -12.87
C GLY A 12 -0.70 -4.55 -13.74
N LEU A 13 0.38 -5.03 -14.36
CA LEU A 13 1.20 -4.24 -15.28
C LEU A 13 0.42 -3.81 -16.54
N LEU A 14 -0.32 -4.73 -17.15
CA LEU A 14 -1.13 -4.46 -18.33
C LEU A 14 -2.30 -3.52 -18.02
N ASN A 15 -2.91 -3.65 -16.85
CA ASN A 15 -3.97 -2.74 -16.41
C ASN A 15 -3.45 -1.33 -16.13
N ALA A 16 -2.27 -1.20 -15.55
CA ALA A 16 -1.62 0.10 -15.34
C ALA A 16 -1.31 0.79 -16.68
N GLU A 17 -0.78 0.06 -17.65
CA GLU A 17 -0.52 0.55 -19.01
C GLU A 17 -1.82 0.98 -19.70
N ASN A 18 -2.87 0.18 -19.63
CA ASN A 18 -4.17 0.50 -20.22
C ASN A 18 -4.76 1.78 -19.59
N SER A 19 -4.75 1.89 -18.26
CA SER A 19 -5.25 3.05 -17.54
C SER A 19 -4.50 4.33 -17.91
N PHE A 20 -3.18 4.23 -18.05
CA PHE A 20 -2.33 5.33 -18.48
C PHE A 20 -2.64 5.76 -19.93
N SER A 21 -2.81 4.81 -20.84
CA SER A 21 -3.15 5.05 -22.24
C SER A 21 -4.51 5.73 -22.41
N VAL A 22 -5.52 5.29 -21.65
CA VAL A 22 -6.86 5.89 -21.64
C VAL A 22 -6.79 7.33 -21.12
N SER A 23 -6.15 7.56 -19.98
CA SER A 23 -6.02 8.89 -19.38
C SER A 23 -5.32 9.88 -20.30
N ARG A 24 -4.28 9.43 -21.01
CA ARG A 24 -3.60 10.24 -22.03
C ARG A 24 -4.53 10.68 -23.15
N LYS A 25 -5.31 9.75 -23.67
CA LYS A 25 -6.25 10.01 -24.77
C LYS A 25 -7.31 11.01 -24.32
N GLU A 26 -7.87 10.86 -23.13
CA GLU A 26 -8.89 11.76 -22.58
C GLU A 26 -8.36 13.17 -22.34
N LEU A 27 -7.12 13.30 -21.87
CA LEU A 27 -6.48 14.60 -21.62
C LEU A 27 -5.98 15.28 -22.88
N GLY A 28 -6.00 14.62 -24.06
CA GLY A 28 -5.46 15.15 -25.30
C GLY A 28 -3.96 15.52 -25.23
N LYS A 29 -3.23 14.91 -24.29
CA LYS A 29 -1.80 15.20 -24.05
C LYS A 29 -0.92 14.31 -24.89
N THR A 30 0.02 14.92 -25.61
CA THR A 30 1.12 14.19 -26.22
C THR A 30 2.24 14.05 -25.20
N LEU A 31 2.74 12.84 -24.99
CA LEU A 31 3.93 12.65 -24.15
C LEU A 31 5.15 13.27 -24.81
N ILE A 32 5.97 13.93 -24.00
CA ILE A 32 7.27 14.48 -24.41
C ILE A 32 8.22 13.32 -24.81
N ASN A 33 8.07 12.17 -24.17
CA ASN A 33 8.82 10.96 -24.48
C ASN A 33 7.86 9.77 -24.43
N PRO A 34 7.30 9.34 -25.57
CA PRO A 34 6.40 8.19 -25.61
C PRO A 34 7.18 6.92 -25.27
N ALA A 35 6.98 6.40 -24.05
CA ALA A 35 7.43 5.07 -23.73
C ALA A 35 6.70 4.05 -24.63
N SER A 36 7.37 2.98 -25.01
CA SER A 36 6.71 1.83 -25.63
C SER A 36 5.71 1.23 -24.64
N SER A 37 4.57 0.78 -25.17
CA SER A 37 3.59 0.05 -24.36
C SER A 37 4.19 -1.24 -23.83
N ILE A 38 3.83 -1.61 -22.59
CA ILE A 38 4.22 -2.91 -22.00
C ILE A 38 3.44 -4.01 -22.73
N THR A 39 4.14 -4.98 -23.29
CA THR A 39 3.55 -6.16 -23.92
C THR A 39 3.37 -7.29 -22.90
N ASP A 40 2.50 -8.26 -23.22
CA ASP A 40 2.32 -9.47 -22.41
C ASP A 40 3.65 -10.20 -22.17
N THR A 41 4.46 -10.34 -23.22
CA THR A 41 5.77 -10.99 -23.16
C THR A 41 6.74 -10.26 -22.23
N GLU A 42 6.74 -8.92 -22.25
CA GLU A 42 7.59 -8.13 -21.34
C GLU A 42 7.12 -8.25 -19.89
N ALA A 43 5.81 -8.23 -19.66
CA ALA A 43 5.23 -8.41 -18.33
C ALA A 43 5.54 -9.81 -17.75
N GLU A 44 5.42 -10.86 -18.56
CA GLU A 44 5.81 -12.23 -18.18
C GLU A 44 7.31 -12.34 -17.90
N SER A 45 8.16 -11.80 -18.80
CA SER A 45 9.61 -11.77 -18.62
C SER A 45 10.03 -11.03 -17.34
N TYR A 46 9.34 -9.97 -16.98
CA TYR A 46 9.58 -9.27 -15.73
C TYR A 46 9.35 -10.20 -14.53
N PHE A 47 8.24 -10.94 -14.52
CA PHE A 47 8.00 -11.90 -13.45
C PHE A 47 9.09 -12.98 -13.41
N ASP A 48 9.35 -13.64 -14.52
CA ASP A 48 10.25 -14.78 -14.59
C ASP A 48 11.70 -14.40 -14.25
N ASN A 49 12.17 -13.23 -14.71
CA ASN A 49 13.55 -12.78 -14.48
C ASN A 49 13.76 -12.01 -13.17
N THR A 50 12.69 -11.41 -12.59
CA THR A 50 12.86 -10.49 -11.46
C THR A 50 12.16 -10.96 -10.19
N ILE A 51 10.99 -11.59 -10.32
CA ILE A 51 10.12 -11.89 -9.19
C ILE A 51 10.20 -13.36 -8.77
N GLU A 52 10.33 -14.29 -9.71
CA GLU A 52 10.25 -15.73 -9.42
C GLU A 52 11.28 -16.18 -8.38
N ALA A 53 12.54 -15.75 -8.50
CA ALA A 53 13.58 -16.12 -7.54
C ALA A 53 13.30 -15.56 -6.13
N LYS A 54 12.80 -14.32 -6.04
CA LYS A 54 12.39 -13.69 -4.79
C LYS A 54 11.20 -14.42 -4.15
N TYR A 55 10.23 -14.80 -4.97
CA TYR A 55 9.08 -15.57 -4.51
C TYR A 55 9.49 -16.95 -3.98
N THR A 56 10.42 -17.61 -4.65
CA THR A 56 10.92 -18.92 -4.21
C THR A 56 11.63 -18.83 -2.86
N ALA A 57 12.37 -17.75 -2.63
CA ALA A 57 13.08 -17.52 -1.36
C ALA A 57 12.15 -17.06 -0.23
N GLU A 58 11.28 -16.09 -0.49
CA GLU A 58 10.41 -15.44 0.51
C GLU A 58 9.00 -15.22 -0.06
N PRO A 59 8.15 -16.26 -0.14
CA PRO A 59 6.86 -16.18 -0.84
C PRO A 59 5.92 -15.10 -0.31
N LEU A 60 5.77 -15.02 1.01
CA LEU A 60 4.86 -14.07 1.65
C LEU A 60 5.33 -12.63 1.46
N LYS A 61 6.59 -12.35 1.75
CA LYS A 61 7.20 -11.03 1.56
C LYS A 61 7.08 -10.55 0.11
N THR A 62 7.41 -11.42 -0.84
CA THR A 62 7.32 -11.09 -2.26
C THR A 62 5.88 -10.80 -2.68
N THR A 63 4.91 -11.61 -2.24
CA THR A 63 3.49 -11.38 -2.53
C THR A 63 3.01 -10.04 -1.96
N MET A 64 3.33 -9.74 -0.71
CA MET A 64 2.95 -8.47 -0.08
C MET A 64 3.61 -7.27 -0.74
N THR A 65 4.87 -7.41 -1.18
CA THR A 65 5.58 -6.37 -1.92
C THR A 65 4.92 -6.09 -3.28
N GLN A 66 4.55 -7.14 -4.03
CA GLN A 66 3.86 -6.96 -5.31
C GLN A 66 2.45 -6.38 -5.12
N LYS A 67 1.74 -6.79 -4.09
CA LYS A 67 0.44 -6.19 -3.72
C LYS A 67 0.59 -4.70 -3.41
N TYR A 68 1.61 -4.31 -2.65
CA TYR A 68 1.88 -2.90 -2.34
C TYR A 68 2.10 -2.06 -3.62
N PHE A 69 2.88 -2.57 -4.57
CA PHE A 69 3.07 -1.88 -5.85
C PHE A 69 1.78 -1.78 -6.66
N ALA A 70 0.96 -2.84 -6.68
CA ALA A 70 -0.32 -2.83 -7.39
C ALA A 70 -1.33 -1.81 -6.80
N LEU A 71 -1.23 -1.54 -5.50
CA LEU A 71 -2.07 -0.55 -4.81
C LEU A 71 -1.55 0.90 -4.96
N TRP A 72 -0.34 1.09 -5.46
CA TRP A 72 0.24 2.41 -5.61
C TRP A 72 -0.53 3.22 -6.64
N GLY A 73 -1.08 4.34 -6.21
CA GLY A 73 -1.91 5.20 -7.06
C GLY A 73 -3.37 4.74 -7.23
N ALA A 74 -3.76 3.60 -6.68
CA ALA A 74 -5.14 3.13 -6.65
C ALA A 74 -5.91 3.86 -5.54
N SER A 75 -6.70 4.86 -5.91
CA SER A 75 -7.28 5.84 -4.97
C SER A 75 -8.21 5.25 -3.91
N GLY A 76 -8.94 4.17 -4.20
CA GLY A 76 -9.85 3.52 -3.25
C GLY A 76 -9.19 2.51 -2.31
N GLU A 77 -8.01 2.03 -2.68
CA GLU A 77 -7.37 0.88 -2.03
C GLU A 77 -6.14 1.27 -1.18
N ALA A 78 -5.86 2.56 -1.04
CA ALA A 78 -4.66 3.04 -0.33
C ALA A 78 -4.59 2.57 1.13
N THR A 79 -5.74 2.37 1.79
CA THR A 79 -5.83 1.86 3.16
C THR A 79 -5.46 0.38 3.30
N GLU A 80 -5.51 -0.39 2.22
CA GLU A 80 -5.17 -1.81 2.25
C GLU A 80 -3.69 -2.05 2.58
N SER A 81 -2.80 -1.17 2.15
CA SER A 81 -1.38 -1.24 2.53
C SER A 81 -1.19 -1.10 4.05
N TYR A 82 -1.95 -0.23 4.71
CA TYR A 82 -1.95 -0.10 6.16
C TYR A 82 -2.49 -1.36 6.85
N ASN A 83 -3.58 -1.92 6.33
CA ASN A 83 -4.17 -3.14 6.85
C ASN A 83 -3.21 -4.35 6.69
N ASP A 84 -2.49 -4.42 5.57
CA ASP A 84 -1.50 -5.47 5.33
C ASP A 84 -0.33 -5.39 6.31
N VAL A 85 0.18 -4.20 6.62
CA VAL A 85 1.21 -4.04 7.66
C VAL A 85 0.72 -4.56 9.02
N ARG A 86 -0.52 -4.22 9.40
CA ARG A 86 -1.11 -4.71 10.65
C ARG A 86 -1.28 -6.23 10.64
N ARG A 87 -1.74 -6.79 9.54
CA ARG A 87 -1.90 -8.24 9.37
C ARG A 87 -0.57 -8.97 9.50
N MET A 88 0.48 -8.47 8.82
CA MET A 88 1.81 -9.07 8.90
C MET A 88 2.38 -9.01 10.32
N LYS A 89 2.25 -7.89 11.01
CA LYS A 89 2.63 -7.79 12.43
C LYS A 89 1.86 -8.77 13.31
N GLY A 90 0.56 -8.95 13.09
CA GLY A 90 -0.26 -9.92 13.81
C GLY A 90 0.15 -11.38 13.57
N LEU A 91 0.77 -11.67 12.42
CA LEU A 91 1.35 -12.97 12.09
C LEU A 91 2.80 -13.15 12.60
N GLY A 92 3.38 -12.14 13.24
CA GLY A 92 4.76 -12.16 13.70
C GLY A 92 5.80 -11.88 12.61
N GLU A 93 5.37 -11.40 11.45
CA GLU A 93 6.25 -11.09 10.32
C GLU A 93 6.88 -9.70 10.44
N ASN A 94 8.18 -9.61 10.27
CA ASN A 94 8.97 -8.39 10.48
C ASN A 94 9.70 -7.88 9.21
N PHE A 95 9.26 -8.29 8.03
CA PHE A 95 9.91 -7.88 6.77
C PHE A 95 9.50 -6.48 6.28
N ILE A 96 8.50 -5.84 6.92
CA ILE A 96 8.07 -4.49 6.55
C ILE A 96 8.77 -3.48 7.43
N GLU A 97 9.64 -2.67 6.82
CA GLU A 97 10.35 -1.56 7.47
C GLU A 97 9.74 -0.23 7.06
N LEU A 98 9.34 0.56 8.04
CA LEU A 98 8.88 1.93 7.80
C LEU A 98 10.09 2.88 7.73
N LYS A 99 10.17 3.69 6.67
CA LYS A 99 11.19 4.73 6.53
C LYS A 99 10.89 6.02 7.31
N ASN A 100 9.70 6.10 7.85
CA ASN A 100 9.26 7.24 8.65
C ASN A 100 9.92 7.20 10.04
N PRO A 101 10.36 8.34 10.60
CA PRO A 101 11.02 8.40 11.91
C PRO A 101 10.06 8.11 13.07
N ASN A 102 8.75 8.19 12.83
CA ASN A 102 7.74 7.85 13.83
C ASN A 102 7.49 6.35 13.84
N SER A 103 6.96 5.85 14.93
CA SER A 103 6.47 4.49 15.02
C SER A 103 5.29 4.25 14.07
N PHE A 104 4.94 2.99 13.86
CA PHE A 104 3.73 2.65 13.08
C PHE A 104 2.49 3.19 13.80
N PRO A 105 1.58 3.90 13.09
CA PRO A 105 0.38 4.43 13.72
C PRO A 105 -0.54 3.30 14.19
N LEU A 106 -0.94 3.36 15.44
CA LEU A 106 -1.78 2.36 16.10
C LEU A 106 -3.28 2.62 15.90
N ARG A 107 -3.62 3.86 15.58
CA ARG A 107 -5.00 4.31 15.35
C ARG A 107 -5.05 5.55 14.46
N CYS A 108 -6.22 5.85 13.94
CA CYS A 108 -6.47 7.12 13.26
C CYS A 108 -6.54 8.27 14.28
N PRO A 109 -6.11 9.49 13.90
CA PRO A 109 -6.31 10.67 14.71
C PRO A 109 -7.80 11.04 14.76
N TYR A 110 -8.20 11.75 15.81
CA TYR A 110 -9.49 12.45 15.85
C TYR A 110 -9.51 13.55 14.79
N GLY A 111 -10.70 13.84 14.27
CA GLY A 111 -10.89 14.95 13.33
C GLY A 111 -10.49 16.29 13.95
N ASN A 112 -9.99 17.19 13.10
CA ASN A 112 -9.60 18.52 13.57
C ASN A 112 -10.76 19.30 14.21
N SER A 113 -11.98 19.12 13.70
CA SER A 113 -13.19 19.70 14.30
C SER A 113 -13.38 19.24 15.74
N ASP A 114 -13.21 17.95 16.01
CA ASP A 114 -13.41 17.39 17.35
C ASP A 114 -12.39 17.94 18.33
N THR A 115 -11.13 18.03 17.92
CA THR A 115 -10.05 18.55 18.79
C THR A 115 -10.07 20.07 18.97
N THR A 116 -10.77 20.81 18.10
CA THR A 116 -10.86 22.28 18.22
C THR A 116 -12.12 22.76 18.93
N THR A 117 -13.24 22.04 18.78
CA THR A 117 -14.53 22.46 19.33
C THR A 117 -14.89 21.79 20.66
N ASN A 118 -14.33 20.60 20.95
CA ASN A 118 -14.59 19.89 22.22
C ASN A 118 -13.36 20.01 23.13
N ALA A 119 -13.52 20.73 24.24
CA ALA A 119 -12.44 20.99 25.19
C ALA A 119 -11.88 19.71 25.83
N GLU A 120 -12.72 18.70 26.08
CA GLU A 120 -12.28 17.43 26.68
C GLU A 120 -11.46 16.61 25.69
N VAL A 121 -11.91 16.54 24.43
CA VAL A 121 -11.16 15.86 23.35
C VAL A 121 -9.84 16.58 23.10
N LYS A 122 -9.83 17.92 23.10
CA LYS A 122 -8.62 18.71 22.96
C LYS A 122 -7.63 18.45 24.10
N ALA A 123 -8.09 18.41 25.34
CA ALA A 123 -7.23 18.13 26.49
C ALA A 123 -6.63 16.72 26.45
N ALA A 124 -7.42 15.71 26.00
CA ALA A 124 -6.97 14.33 25.94
C ALA A 124 -6.10 14.02 24.69
N TYR A 125 -6.39 14.63 23.53
CA TYR A 125 -5.88 14.21 22.22
C TYR A 125 -5.31 15.33 21.35
N GLY A 126 -5.23 16.55 21.83
CA GLY A 126 -4.84 17.71 21.03
C GLY A 126 -3.40 17.72 20.51
N ASN A 127 -2.52 16.90 21.08
CA ASN A 127 -1.10 16.84 20.68
C ASN A 127 -0.80 15.83 19.54
N GLY A 128 -1.76 14.99 19.18
CA GLY A 128 -1.61 13.97 18.13
C GLY A 128 -0.68 12.79 18.44
N GLN A 129 0.08 12.82 19.54
CA GLN A 129 1.06 11.75 19.85
C GLN A 129 0.41 10.41 20.21
N TYR A 130 -0.81 10.42 20.71
CA TYR A 130 -1.59 9.22 21.00
C TYR A 130 -1.75 8.28 19.80
N VAL A 131 -1.65 8.79 18.57
CA VAL A 131 -1.72 7.99 17.34
C VAL A 131 -0.63 6.91 17.32
N TYR A 132 0.52 7.16 17.92
CA TYR A 132 1.67 6.26 17.95
C TYR A 132 1.85 5.52 19.28
N SER A 133 1.17 5.92 20.33
CA SER A 133 1.37 5.40 21.69
C SER A 133 0.16 4.67 22.28
N GLU A 134 -1.04 4.93 21.78
CA GLU A 134 -2.26 4.37 22.34
C GLU A 134 -2.99 3.46 21.34
N ASN A 135 -3.24 2.23 21.76
CA ASN A 135 -4.10 1.32 21.01
C ASN A 135 -5.56 1.74 21.12
N VAL A 136 -6.36 1.37 20.11
CA VAL A 136 -7.82 1.36 20.22
C VAL A 136 -8.28 0.24 21.18
N TRP A 137 -9.46 0.39 21.79
CA TRP A 137 -9.95 -0.53 22.82
C TRP A 137 -9.97 -2.01 22.38
N TRP A 138 -10.34 -2.31 21.12
CA TRP A 138 -10.35 -3.71 20.60
C TRP A 138 -8.94 -4.27 20.33
N ALA A 139 -7.93 -3.44 20.34
CA ALA A 139 -6.52 -3.83 20.22
C ALA A 139 -5.78 -3.77 21.58
N GLY A 140 -6.54 -3.81 22.67
CA GLY A 140 -5.99 -3.81 24.03
C GLY A 140 -5.78 -2.41 24.63
N GLY A 141 -6.30 -1.37 24.01
CA GLY A 141 -6.30 -0.02 24.58
C GLY A 141 -7.39 0.18 25.62
N SER A 142 -7.26 1.22 26.42
CA SER A 142 -8.21 1.58 27.48
C SER A 142 -9.31 2.55 27.03
N ARG A 143 -9.22 3.06 25.80
CA ARG A 143 -10.13 4.08 25.24
C ARG A 143 -10.48 3.78 23.79
#